data_1e8a1372412f4d7df540a0410556faa9
#
_entry.id   1e8a1372412f4d7df540a0410556faa9
#
_cell.length_a   1.000
_cell.length_b   1.000
_cell.length_c   1.000
_cell.angle_alpha   90.00
_cell.angle_beta   90.00
_cell.angle_gamma   90.00
#
_symmetry.space_group_name_H-M   'P 1'
#
loop_
_entity.id
_entity.type
_entity.pdbx_description
1 polymer ?
#
loop_
_entity_poly.entity_id
_entity_poly.type
_entity_poly.pdbx_seq_one_letter_code
_entity_poly.pdbx_strand_id
1 'polypeptide(L)'
;MKDSVFNIFKSIGLILLVLFFSSLMFGIFNLNPNGMSQTMYLVYMSIFDFILLGIYFCIYRRDLIRDFKSYFKDFGKNFETSFKYWLVGFIIMVVTNIIIVFGLGRSIANNEEVVRSYIDVAPLLMVFCTCIYAPIVEEITFRKSVREAINNKWVYVFVSGFIFGFLHIASSISSVYDLLYLIPYSSLGCAFALLYYKTNNIFSSICVHAMHNFLSVIIYILLGGVL
;
A
#
# COMPACT_ATOMS: atom_id res chain seq x y z
N MET A 1 28.98 -7.50 -2.13
CA MET A 1 28.25 -8.53 -2.89
C MET A 1 27.35 -9.40 -2.00
N LYS A 2 27.83 -9.99 -0.87
CA LYS A 2 27.00 -10.82 0.02
C LYS A 2 25.79 -10.07 0.58
N ASP A 3 25.96 -8.84 1.03
CA ASP A 3 24.87 -8.02 1.59
C ASP A 3 23.78 -7.66 0.55
N SER A 4 24.19 -7.43 -0.70
CA SER A 4 23.24 -7.13 -1.80
C SER A 4 22.37 -8.33 -2.13
N VAL A 5 22.93 -9.54 -2.19
CA VAL A 5 22.17 -10.78 -2.44
C VAL A 5 21.21 -11.06 -1.30
N PHE A 6 21.67 -10.92 -0.03
CA PHE A 6 20.81 -11.08 1.13
C PHE A 6 19.62 -10.12 1.11
N ASN A 7 19.86 -8.83 0.79
CA ASN A 7 18.80 -7.83 0.72
C ASN A 7 17.77 -8.11 -0.38
N ILE A 8 18.19 -8.69 -1.51
CA ILE A 8 17.26 -9.13 -2.56
C ILE A 8 16.35 -10.25 -2.02
N PHE A 9 16.91 -11.30 -1.41
CA PHE A 9 16.10 -12.38 -0.83
C PHE A 9 15.19 -11.89 0.30
N LYS A 10 15.68 -10.97 1.15
CA LYS A 10 14.89 -10.34 2.19
C LYS A 10 13.69 -9.58 1.60
N SER A 11 13.92 -8.79 0.55
CA SER A 11 12.86 -8.03 -0.12
C SER A 11 11.81 -8.97 -0.73
N ILE A 12 12.24 -10.00 -1.45
CA ILE A 12 11.34 -11.02 -2.00
C ILE A 12 10.57 -11.71 -0.87
N GLY A 13 11.24 -12.12 0.21
CA GLY A 13 10.60 -12.75 1.36
C GLY A 13 9.53 -11.89 2.01
N LEU A 14 9.75 -10.57 2.15
CA LEU A 14 8.75 -9.64 2.68
C LEU A 14 7.57 -9.45 1.73
N ILE A 15 7.80 -9.41 0.42
CA ILE A 15 6.73 -9.35 -0.58
C ILE A 15 5.87 -10.62 -0.50
N LEU A 16 6.49 -11.79 -0.47
CA LEU A 16 5.76 -13.06 -0.33
C LEU A 16 5.01 -13.14 1.00
N LEU A 17 5.61 -12.63 2.08
CA LEU A 17 4.98 -12.59 3.38
C LEU A 17 3.69 -11.77 3.34
N VAL A 18 3.72 -10.56 2.79
CA VAL A 18 2.51 -9.72 2.65
C VAL A 18 1.44 -10.41 1.81
N LEU A 19 1.83 -11.05 0.69
CA LEU A 19 0.88 -11.68 -0.22
C LEU A 19 0.20 -12.92 0.36
N PHE A 20 0.94 -13.73 1.13
CA PHE A 20 0.47 -15.05 1.53
C PHE A 20 0.21 -15.19 3.03
N PHE A 21 0.50 -14.17 3.85
CA PHE A 21 0.39 -14.27 5.30
C PHE A 21 -1.02 -14.65 5.76
N SER A 22 -2.04 -13.95 5.27
CA SER A 22 -3.43 -14.24 5.66
C SER A 22 -3.86 -15.62 5.22
N SER A 23 -3.50 -16.06 4.01
CA SER A 23 -3.79 -17.42 3.52
C SER A 23 -3.10 -18.49 4.39
N LEU A 24 -1.85 -18.23 4.78
CA LEU A 24 -1.11 -19.10 5.67
C LEU A 24 -1.79 -19.20 7.05
N MET A 25 -2.24 -18.07 7.61
CA MET A 25 -2.93 -18.03 8.90
C MET A 25 -4.28 -18.76 8.86
N PHE A 26 -5.07 -18.59 7.79
CA PHE A 26 -6.29 -19.37 7.59
C PHE A 26 -5.99 -20.87 7.57
N GLY A 27 -4.91 -21.28 6.90
CA GLY A 27 -4.47 -22.69 6.87
C GLY A 27 -4.02 -23.21 8.23
N ILE A 28 -3.18 -22.47 8.96
CA ILE A 28 -2.66 -22.87 10.28
C ILE A 28 -3.79 -23.06 11.29
N PHE A 29 -4.78 -22.16 11.31
CA PHE A 29 -5.92 -22.24 12.22
C PHE A 29 -7.07 -23.11 11.70
N ASN A 30 -6.88 -23.77 10.55
CA ASN A 30 -7.91 -24.60 9.90
C ASN A 30 -9.26 -23.85 9.71
N LEU A 31 -9.17 -22.58 9.35
CA LEU A 31 -10.33 -21.72 9.09
C LEU A 31 -10.69 -21.77 7.62
N ASN A 32 -11.98 -21.98 7.31
CA ASN A 32 -12.46 -21.95 5.93
C ASN A 32 -13.07 -20.57 5.60
N PRO A 33 -12.38 -19.70 4.85
CA PRO A 33 -12.88 -18.37 4.53
C PRO A 33 -14.18 -18.38 3.73
N ASN A 34 -14.41 -19.42 2.90
CA ASN A 34 -15.63 -19.53 2.08
C ASN A 34 -16.87 -19.97 2.88
N GLY A 35 -16.67 -20.47 4.11
CA GLY A 35 -17.76 -20.95 4.98
C GLY A 35 -18.19 -19.94 6.05
N MET A 36 -17.60 -18.74 6.07
CA MET A 36 -17.91 -17.72 7.09
C MET A 36 -18.62 -16.49 6.51
N SER A 37 -19.28 -15.72 7.38
CA SER A 37 -19.85 -14.45 6.98
C SER A 37 -18.75 -13.44 6.61
N GLN A 38 -19.07 -12.48 5.76
CA GLN A 38 -18.13 -11.43 5.36
C GLN A 38 -17.57 -10.65 6.58
N THR A 39 -18.44 -10.35 7.56
CA THR A 39 -18.01 -9.71 8.82
C THR A 39 -16.97 -10.55 9.56
N MET A 40 -17.22 -11.85 9.70
CA MET A 40 -16.31 -12.77 10.38
C MET A 40 -14.98 -12.89 9.65
N TYR A 41 -15.02 -12.94 8.31
CA TYR A 41 -13.83 -12.91 7.46
C TYR A 41 -12.98 -11.65 7.72
N LEU A 42 -13.61 -10.46 7.72
CA LEU A 42 -12.92 -9.20 7.97
C LEU A 42 -12.33 -9.10 9.38
N VAL A 43 -13.00 -9.66 10.39
CA VAL A 43 -12.45 -9.73 11.76
C VAL A 43 -11.19 -10.58 11.80
N TYR A 44 -11.19 -11.78 11.19
CA TYR A 44 -9.99 -12.61 11.13
C TYR A 44 -8.86 -11.94 10.35
N MET A 45 -9.17 -11.36 9.18
CA MET A 45 -8.20 -10.59 8.40
C MET A 45 -7.56 -9.49 9.24
N SER A 46 -8.36 -8.70 9.96
CA SER A 46 -7.84 -7.62 10.82
C SER A 46 -6.94 -8.15 11.95
N ILE A 47 -7.28 -9.31 12.55
CA ILE A 47 -6.42 -9.96 13.55
C ILE A 47 -5.08 -10.36 12.93
N PHE A 48 -5.10 -10.96 11.74
CA PHE A 48 -3.87 -11.34 11.03
C PHE A 48 -3.04 -10.13 10.63
N ASP A 49 -3.68 -9.04 10.23
CA ASP A 49 -3.04 -7.77 9.94
C ASP A 49 -2.34 -7.18 11.17
N PHE A 50 -2.95 -7.26 12.35
CA PHE A 50 -2.31 -6.86 13.62
C PHE A 50 -1.08 -7.72 13.94
N ILE A 51 -1.17 -9.03 13.71
CA ILE A 51 -0.04 -9.93 13.92
C ILE A 51 1.11 -9.59 12.97
N LEU A 52 0.79 -9.39 11.69
CA LEU A 52 1.79 -9.05 10.68
C LEU A 52 2.43 -7.69 10.97
N LEU A 53 1.65 -6.69 11.37
CA LEU A 53 2.15 -5.39 11.80
C LEU A 53 3.13 -5.52 12.98
N GLY A 54 2.80 -6.37 13.96
CA GLY A 54 3.70 -6.69 15.08
C GLY A 54 5.02 -7.31 14.63
N ILE A 55 4.99 -8.24 13.67
CA ILE A 55 6.18 -8.84 13.07
C ILE A 55 7.04 -7.78 12.39
N TYR A 56 6.43 -6.91 11.56
CA TYR A 56 7.14 -5.81 10.90
C TYR A 56 7.75 -4.82 11.89
N PHE A 57 7.02 -4.51 12.96
CA PHE A 57 7.53 -3.67 14.02
C PHE A 57 8.74 -4.31 14.71
N CYS A 58 8.72 -5.60 15.02
CA CYS A 58 9.85 -6.31 15.61
C CYS A 58 11.09 -6.30 14.70
N ILE A 59 10.91 -6.54 13.40
CA ILE A 59 12.00 -6.57 12.43
C ILE A 59 12.63 -5.18 12.24
N TYR A 60 11.80 -4.13 12.15
CA TYR A 60 12.23 -2.77 11.78
C TYR A 60 12.17 -1.77 12.94
N ARG A 61 11.99 -2.22 14.19
CA ARG A 61 11.80 -1.38 15.38
C ARG A 61 12.77 -0.20 15.47
N ARG A 62 14.06 -0.46 15.26
CA ARG A 62 15.10 0.57 15.40
C ARG A 62 14.92 1.68 14.36
N ASP A 63 14.68 1.29 13.12
CA ASP A 63 14.48 2.22 12.01
C ASP A 63 13.18 2.99 12.16
N LEU A 64 12.08 2.31 12.52
CA LEU A 64 10.78 2.93 12.72
C LEU A 64 10.84 3.98 13.84
N ILE A 65 11.44 3.68 14.99
CA ILE A 65 11.58 4.64 16.10
C ILE A 65 12.45 5.83 15.69
N ARG A 66 13.58 5.59 15.02
CA ARG A 66 14.48 6.64 14.54
C ARG A 66 13.77 7.58 13.56
N ASP A 67 13.14 6.99 12.54
CA ASP A 67 12.51 7.72 11.45
C ASP A 67 11.28 8.48 11.94
N PHE A 68 10.49 7.89 12.85
CA PHE A 68 9.37 8.56 13.53
C PHE A 68 9.85 9.82 14.25
N LYS A 69 10.81 9.69 15.15
CA LYS A 69 11.35 10.83 15.91
C LYS A 69 11.90 11.92 14.99
N SER A 70 12.61 11.53 13.94
CA SER A 70 13.18 12.47 12.97
C SER A 70 12.09 13.18 12.16
N TYR A 71 11.07 12.46 11.71
CA TYR A 71 9.99 13.03 10.90
C TYR A 71 9.16 14.04 11.70
N PHE A 72 8.75 13.66 12.92
CA PHE A 72 7.88 14.50 13.76
C PHE A 72 8.61 15.63 14.48
N LYS A 73 9.94 15.61 14.53
CA LYS A 73 10.72 16.74 15.07
C LYS A 73 10.48 18.05 14.28
N ASP A 74 10.40 17.96 12.96
CA ASP A 74 10.17 19.08 12.04
C ASP A 74 8.98 18.77 11.13
N PHE A 75 7.85 18.37 11.73
CA PHE A 75 6.69 17.84 11.02
C PHE A 75 6.23 18.71 9.85
N GLY A 76 6.07 20.02 10.05
CA GLY A 76 5.59 20.93 9.00
C GLY A 76 6.45 20.88 7.72
N LYS A 77 7.77 20.98 7.85
CA LYS A 77 8.72 20.93 6.73
C LYS A 77 8.75 19.55 6.07
N ASN A 78 8.76 18.50 6.88
CA ASN A 78 8.82 17.13 6.38
C ASN A 78 7.52 16.75 5.67
N PHE A 79 6.37 17.17 6.23
CA PHE A 79 5.07 16.94 5.61
C PHE A 79 4.90 17.74 4.32
N GLU A 80 5.32 19.00 4.27
CA GLU A 80 5.33 19.80 3.04
C GLU A 80 6.11 19.11 1.92
N THR A 81 7.29 18.56 2.25
CA THR A 81 8.09 17.79 1.30
C THR A 81 7.34 16.55 0.84
N SER A 82 6.77 15.78 1.77
CA SER A 82 6.02 14.57 1.46
C SER A 82 4.79 14.87 0.60
N PHE A 83 4.07 15.92 0.93
CA PHE A 83 2.87 16.35 0.21
C PHE A 83 3.17 16.73 -1.25
N LYS A 84 4.28 17.42 -1.52
CA LYS A 84 4.69 17.77 -2.90
C LYS A 84 4.89 16.54 -3.78
N TYR A 85 5.54 15.51 -3.27
CA TYR A 85 5.73 14.25 -4.02
C TYR A 85 4.42 13.49 -4.21
N TRP A 86 3.60 13.40 -3.16
CA TRP A 86 2.27 12.80 -3.23
C TRP A 86 1.40 13.51 -4.27
N LEU A 87 1.36 14.85 -4.27
CA LEU A 87 0.54 15.63 -5.18
C LEU A 87 0.83 15.34 -6.65
N VAL A 88 2.12 15.17 -7.01
CA VAL A 88 2.50 14.81 -8.39
C VAL A 88 1.95 13.43 -8.76
N GLY A 89 2.16 12.42 -7.91
CA GLY A 89 1.62 11.07 -8.14
C GLY A 89 0.09 11.05 -8.18
N PHE A 90 -0.54 11.82 -7.29
CA PHE A 90 -1.99 11.96 -7.20
C PHE A 90 -2.61 12.59 -8.46
N ILE A 91 -2.01 13.65 -8.98
CA ILE A 91 -2.48 14.27 -10.23
C ILE A 91 -2.41 13.28 -11.39
N ILE A 92 -1.31 12.55 -11.54
CA ILE A 92 -1.17 11.54 -12.59
C ILE A 92 -2.23 10.43 -12.40
N MET A 93 -2.42 9.96 -11.17
CA MET A 93 -3.44 8.96 -10.83
C MET A 93 -4.84 9.46 -11.21
N VAL A 94 -5.23 10.67 -10.81
CA VAL A 94 -6.56 11.23 -11.11
C VAL A 94 -6.76 11.39 -12.61
N VAL A 95 -5.81 11.99 -13.32
CA VAL A 95 -5.90 12.18 -14.77
C VAL A 95 -6.04 10.85 -15.50
N THR A 96 -5.24 9.86 -15.13
CA THR A 96 -5.32 8.53 -15.77
C THR A 96 -6.63 7.82 -15.44
N ASN A 97 -7.14 7.89 -14.21
CA ASN A 97 -8.46 7.34 -13.88
C ASN A 97 -9.59 8.02 -14.64
N ILE A 98 -9.56 9.35 -14.79
CA ILE A 98 -10.54 10.09 -15.60
C ILE A 98 -10.52 9.58 -17.05
N ILE A 99 -9.35 9.41 -17.64
CA ILE A 99 -9.22 8.90 -19.02
C ILE A 99 -9.77 7.46 -19.11
N ILE A 100 -9.45 6.59 -18.14
CA ILE A 100 -9.92 5.20 -18.14
C ILE A 100 -11.44 5.13 -17.99
N VAL A 101 -11.99 5.84 -17.00
CA VAL A 101 -13.42 5.74 -16.67
C VAL A 101 -14.27 6.49 -17.69
N PHE A 102 -14.00 7.77 -17.92
CA PHE A 102 -14.84 8.59 -18.77
C PHE A 102 -14.41 8.59 -20.25
N GLY A 103 -13.12 8.46 -20.53
CA GLY A 103 -12.60 8.44 -21.91
C GLY A 103 -12.78 7.07 -22.59
N LEU A 104 -12.58 5.98 -21.83
CA LEU A 104 -12.66 4.62 -22.35
C LEU A 104 -13.91 3.85 -21.89
N GLY A 105 -14.80 4.48 -21.09
CA GLY A 105 -16.06 3.90 -20.63
C GLY A 105 -15.86 2.67 -19.73
N ARG A 106 -14.81 2.65 -18.90
CA ARG A 106 -14.53 1.54 -17.98
C ARG A 106 -15.08 1.81 -16.58
N SER A 107 -15.33 0.76 -15.80
CA SER A 107 -15.65 0.86 -14.36
C SER A 107 -14.41 1.36 -13.58
N ILE A 108 -14.56 1.60 -12.30
CA ILE A 108 -13.41 1.84 -11.40
C ILE A 108 -12.57 0.55 -11.26
N ALA A 109 -11.36 0.68 -10.72
CA ALA A 109 -10.50 -0.49 -10.50
C ALA A 109 -11.14 -1.49 -9.53
N ASN A 110 -11.09 -2.78 -9.85
CA ASN A 110 -11.71 -3.83 -9.03
C ASN A 110 -11.19 -3.87 -7.58
N ASN A 111 -9.90 -3.56 -7.38
CA ASN A 111 -9.36 -3.44 -6.02
C ASN A 111 -10.10 -2.36 -5.19
N GLU A 112 -10.45 -1.24 -5.81
CA GLU A 112 -11.23 -0.18 -5.20
C GLU A 112 -12.66 -0.64 -4.87
N GLU A 113 -13.32 -1.35 -5.79
CA GLU A 113 -14.66 -1.92 -5.56
C GLU A 113 -14.68 -2.89 -4.37
N VAL A 114 -13.67 -3.76 -4.26
CA VAL A 114 -13.53 -4.69 -3.13
C VAL A 114 -13.34 -3.94 -1.81
N VAL A 115 -12.46 -2.95 -1.76
CA VAL A 115 -12.24 -2.13 -0.55
C VAL A 115 -13.52 -1.43 -0.12
N ARG A 116 -14.26 -0.83 -1.07
CA ARG A 116 -15.55 -0.18 -0.81
C ARG A 116 -16.58 -1.15 -0.24
N SER A 117 -16.72 -2.34 -0.83
CA SER A 117 -17.64 -3.35 -0.33
C SER A 117 -17.33 -3.80 1.11
N TYR A 118 -16.05 -3.78 1.50
CA TYR A 118 -15.63 -4.09 2.87
C TYR A 118 -15.87 -2.92 3.83
N ILE A 119 -15.74 -1.67 3.36
CA ILE A 119 -16.10 -0.48 4.16
C ILE A 119 -17.58 -0.51 4.52
N ASP A 120 -18.46 -0.91 3.60
CA ASP A 120 -19.91 -1.02 3.85
C ASP A 120 -20.23 -2.04 4.95
N VAL A 121 -19.45 -3.11 5.07
CA VAL A 121 -19.65 -4.18 6.06
C VAL A 121 -19.04 -3.86 7.41
N ALA A 122 -17.84 -3.30 7.43
CA ALA A 122 -17.04 -3.11 8.65
C ALA A 122 -16.18 -1.83 8.60
N PRO A 123 -16.79 -0.62 8.60
CA PRO A 123 -16.07 0.63 8.33
C PRO A 123 -14.90 0.88 9.27
N LEU A 124 -15.05 0.63 10.57
CA LEU A 124 -13.97 0.86 11.54
C LEU A 124 -12.78 -0.08 11.35
N LEU A 125 -13.03 -1.36 11.03
CA LEU A 125 -11.96 -2.31 10.71
C LEU A 125 -11.25 -1.90 9.44
N MET A 126 -11.99 -1.45 8.43
CA MET A 126 -11.41 -1.02 7.17
C MET A 126 -10.63 0.29 7.29
N VAL A 127 -11.05 1.24 8.11
CA VAL A 127 -10.24 2.43 8.43
C VAL A 127 -8.89 2.00 9.03
N PHE A 128 -8.89 1.05 9.97
CA PHE A 128 -7.63 0.52 10.51
C PHE A 128 -6.78 -0.15 9.42
N CYS A 129 -7.36 -1.09 8.66
CA CYS A 129 -6.62 -1.86 7.65
C CYS A 129 -6.07 -0.95 6.54
N THR A 130 -6.86 -0.01 6.02
CA THR A 130 -6.46 0.83 4.88
C THR A 130 -5.62 2.03 5.29
N CYS A 131 -5.89 2.67 6.43
CA CYS A 131 -5.24 3.93 6.80
C CYS A 131 -4.06 3.77 7.77
N ILE A 132 -3.93 2.63 8.44
CA ILE A 132 -2.86 2.38 9.40
C ILE A 132 -2.01 1.19 8.99
N TYR A 133 -2.62 0.01 8.89
CA TYR A 133 -1.89 -1.22 8.58
C TYR A 133 -1.24 -1.19 7.20
N ALA A 134 -2.03 -1.00 6.15
CA ALA A 134 -1.54 -1.06 4.78
C ALA A 134 -0.39 -0.05 4.52
N PRO A 135 -0.50 1.26 4.87
CA PRO A 135 0.59 2.20 4.66
C PRO A 135 1.89 1.80 5.37
N ILE A 136 1.83 1.26 6.58
CA ILE A 136 3.04 0.86 7.32
C ILE A 136 3.69 -0.36 6.66
N VAL A 137 2.92 -1.40 6.45
CA VAL A 137 3.43 -2.68 5.94
C VAL A 137 3.87 -2.55 4.48
N GLU A 138 3.11 -1.86 3.66
CA GLU A 138 3.40 -1.66 2.25
C GLU A 138 4.61 -0.75 2.03
N GLU A 139 4.73 0.37 2.76
CA GLU A 139 5.90 1.24 2.60
C GLU A 139 7.19 0.55 3.07
N ILE A 140 7.15 -0.22 4.16
CA ILE A 140 8.31 -1.01 4.56
C ILE A 140 8.64 -2.05 3.48
N THR A 141 7.64 -2.75 2.96
CA THR A 141 7.83 -3.82 1.96
C THR A 141 8.31 -3.25 0.62
N PHE A 142 7.60 -2.29 0.06
CA PHE A 142 7.85 -1.85 -1.31
C PHE A 142 8.86 -0.70 -1.40
N ARG A 143 9.04 0.12 -0.35
CA ARG A 143 10.02 1.22 -0.39
C ARG A 143 11.30 0.84 0.33
N LYS A 144 11.22 0.53 1.62
CA LYS A 144 12.42 0.29 2.42
C LYS A 144 13.17 -0.96 1.97
N SER A 145 12.51 -2.12 1.88
CA SER A 145 13.19 -3.37 1.53
C SER A 145 13.73 -3.37 0.10
N VAL A 146 12.94 -2.84 -0.86
CA VAL A 146 13.39 -2.74 -2.26
C VAL A 146 14.56 -1.76 -2.41
N ARG A 147 14.59 -0.67 -1.64
CA ARG A 147 15.71 0.27 -1.63
C ARG A 147 16.99 -0.35 -1.07
N GLU A 148 16.87 -1.21 -0.07
CA GLU A 148 18.01 -1.97 0.48
C GLU A 148 18.59 -2.95 -0.56
N ALA A 149 17.74 -3.48 -1.46
CA ALA A 149 18.13 -4.41 -2.52
C ALA A 149 18.69 -3.71 -3.78
N ILE A 150 18.18 -2.50 -4.11
CA ILE A 150 18.49 -1.80 -5.37
C ILE A 150 19.13 -0.44 -5.10
N ASN A 151 20.41 -0.31 -5.49
CA ASN A 151 21.19 0.92 -5.28
C ASN A 151 20.89 2.02 -6.31
N ASN A 152 20.64 1.65 -7.58
CA ASN A 152 20.36 2.63 -8.63
C ASN A 152 19.00 3.30 -8.39
N LYS A 153 18.99 4.63 -8.35
CA LYS A 153 17.79 5.43 -8.07
C LYS A 153 16.63 5.11 -9.00
N TRP A 154 16.87 5.14 -10.29
CA TRP A 154 15.78 5.02 -11.26
C TRP A 154 15.25 3.59 -11.37
N VAL A 155 16.17 2.60 -11.30
CA VAL A 155 15.79 1.19 -11.24
C VAL A 155 14.96 0.92 -9.97
N TYR A 156 15.38 1.44 -8.82
CA TYR A 156 14.64 1.34 -7.58
C TYR A 156 13.24 1.94 -7.69
N VAL A 157 13.13 3.19 -8.17
CA VAL A 157 11.84 3.89 -8.28
C VAL A 157 10.90 3.14 -9.20
N PHE A 158 11.38 2.71 -10.38
CA PHE A 158 10.57 1.99 -11.34
C PHE A 158 10.13 0.61 -10.80
N VAL A 159 11.08 -0.18 -10.27
CA VAL A 159 10.77 -1.53 -9.74
C VAL A 159 9.81 -1.44 -8.55
N SER A 160 10.07 -0.53 -7.60
CA SER A 160 9.20 -0.33 -6.44
C SER A 160 7.78 0.11 -6.85
N GLY A 161 7.67 1.09 -7.74
CA GLY A 161 6.39 1.58 -8.22
C GLY A 161 5.63 0.55 -9.06
N PHE A 162 6.33 -0.18 -9.93
CA PHE A 162 5.75 -1.21 -10.76
C PHE A 162 5.22 -2.40 -9.94
N ILE A 163 6.03 -2.93 -9.01
CA ILE A 163 5.59 -4.04 -8.15
C ILE A 163 4.36 -3.62 -7.33
N PHE A 164 4.40 -2.44 -6.75
CA PHE A 164 3.26 -1.90 -6.00
C PHE A 164 2.00 -1.82 -6.87
N GLY A 165 2.08 -1.19 -8.04
CA GLY A 165 0.94 -1.07 -8.96
C GLY A 165 0.44 -2.42 -9.47
N PHE A 166 1.36 -3.32 -9.82
CA PHE A 166 1.02 -4.64 -10.32
C PHE A 166 0.27 -5.47 -9.28
N LEU A 167 0.71 -5.46 -8.03
CA LEU A 167 0.05 -6.24 -6.96
C LEU A 167 -1.36 -5.74 -6.65
N HIS A 168 -1.65 -4.46 -6.87
CA HIS A 168 -3.01 -3.92 -6.73
C HIS A 168 -3.99 -4.39 -7.80
N ILE A 169 -3.49 -4.82 -8.96
CA ILE A 169 -4.35 -5.29 -10.05
C ILE A 169 -4.26 -6.80 -10.26
N ALA A 170 -3.21 -7.46 -9.78
CA ALA A 170 -2.87 -8.85 -10.15
C ALA A 170 -3.98 -9.87 -9.86
N SER A 171 -4.73 -9.69 -8.76
CA SER A 171 -5.82 -10.59 -8.38
C SER A 171 -7.10 -10.37 -9.20
N SER A 172 -7.18 -9.31 -9.99
CA SER A 172 -8.40 -8.87 -10.67
C SER A 172 -8.25 -8.75 -12.18
N ILE A 173 -7.12 -9.16 -12.75
CA ILE A 173 -6.90 -9.14 -14.20
C ILE A 173 -7.79 -10.17 -14.86
N SER A 174 -8.82 -9.72 -15.56
CA SER A 174 -9.75 -10.52 -16.37
C SER A 174 -9.62 -10.19 -17.87
N SER A 175 -9.10 -9.01 -18.19
CA SER A 175 -8.91 -8.53 -19.55
C SER A 175 -7.61 -7.73 -19.70
N VAL A 176 -7.17 -7.53 -20.94
CA VAL A 176 -6.01 -6.66 -21.24
C VAL A 176 -6.23 -5.20 -20.80
N TYR A 177 -7.48 -4.76 -20.75
CA TYR A 177 -7.83 -3.41 -20.31
C TYR A 177 -7.59 -3.16 -18.82
N ASP A 178 -7.61 -4.22 -18.00
CA ASP A 178 -7.35 -4.10 -16.56
C ASP A 178 -5.89 -3.68 -16.30
N LEU A 179 -5.00 -3.95 -17.25
CA LEU A 179 -3.60 -3.47 -17.20
C LEU A 179 -3.49 -1.95 -17.26
N LEU A 180 -4.51 -1.23 -17.73
CA LEU A 180 -4.53 0.23 -17.73
C LEU A 180 -4.46 0.80 -16.31
N TYR A 181 -5.05 0.09 -15.33
CA TYR A 181 -5.00 0.48 -13.91
C TYR A 181 -3.60 0.35 -13.30
N LEU A 182 -2.66 -0.31 -13.96
CA LEU A 182 -1.26 -0.28 -13.56
C LEU A 182 -0.69 1.14 -13.52
N ILE A 183 -1.14 2.02 -14.41
CA ILE A 183 -0.63 3.40 -14.51
C ILE A 183 -0.99 4.21 -13.25
N PRO A 184 -2.27 4.37 -12.85
CA PRO A 184 -2.63 5.12 -11.65
C PRO A 184 -2.00 4.58 -10.37
N TYR A 185 -1.98 3.27 -10.15
CA TYR A 185 -1.34 2.68 -8.96
C TYR A 185 0.19 2.86 -8.97
N SER A 186 0.84 2.60 -10.12
CA SER A 186 2.30 2.78 -10.23
C SER A 186 2.72 4.25 -10.11
N SER A 187 1.87 5.21 -10.48
CA SER A 187 2.19 6.63 -10.36
C SER A 187 2.39 7.04 -8.90
N LEU A 188 1.48 6.65 -8.00
CA LEU A 188 1.65 6.82 -6.56
C LEU A 188 2.83 6.01 -6.04
N GLY A 189 2.95 4.77 -6.52
CA GLY A 189 4.07 3.91 -6.18
C GLY A 189 5.43 4.53 -6.45
N CYS A 190 5.62 5.11 -7.63
CA CYS A 190 6.84 5.81 -8.02
C CYS A 190 7.05 7.11 -7.23
N ALA A 191 5.98 7.87 -6.97
CA ALA A 191 6.05 9.10 -6.19
C ALA A 191 6.52 8.82 -4.75
N PHE A 192 5.99 7.78 -4.08
CA PHE A 192 6.41 7.37 -2.74
C PHE A 192 7.84 6.81 -2.74
N ALA A 193 8.25 6.08 -3.78
CA ALA A 193 9.63 5.61 -3.92
C ALA A 193 10.61 6.77 -4.09
N LEU A 194 10.29 7.76 -4.92
CA LEU A 194 11.09 8.99 -5.06
C LEU A 194 11.20 9.76 -3.76
N LEU A 195 10.09 9.89 -3.03
CA LEU A 195 10.02 10.56 -1.73
C LEU A 195 10.93 9.86 -0.71
N TYR A 196 10.79 8.53 -0.57
CA TYR A 196 11.64 7.76 0.33
C TYR A 196 13.12 7.86 -0.07
N TYR A 197 13.43 7.76 -1.37
CA TYR A 197 14.80 7.95 -1.85
C TYR A 197 15.38 9.33 -1.48
N LYS A 198 14.56 10.38 -1.57
CA LYS A 198 14.98 11.76 -1.27
C LYS A 198 15.17 12.00 0.22
N THR A 199 14.29 11.46 1.07
CA THR A 199 14.25 11.77 2.51
C THR A 199 15.01 10.75 3.36
N ASN A 200 15.17 9.54 2.85
CA ASN A 200 15.69 8.38 3.59
C ASN A 200 14.96 8.18 4.94
N ASN A 201 13.69 8.55 5.00
CA ASN A 201 12.83 8.45 6.16
C ASN A 201 11.50 7.81 5.76
N ILE A 202 11.19 6.64 6.33
CA ILE A 202 10.02 5.86 5.89
C ILE A 202 8.70 6.55 6.26
N PHE A 203 8.67 7.36 7.34
CA PHE A 203 7.47 8.11 7.72
C PHE A 203 7.08 9.19 6.72
N SER A 204 8.03 9.64 5.87
CA SER A 204 7.69 10.55 4.78
C SER A 204 6.67 9.94 3.82
N SER A 205 6.84 8.67 3.43
CA SER A 205 5.90 7.97 2.55
C SER A 205 4.72 7.38 3.31
N ILE A 206 4.91 6.81 4.50
CA ILE A 206 3.82 6.30 5.34
C ILE A 206 2.76 7.38 5.59
N CYS A 207 3.15 8.59 6.00
CA CYS A 207 2.19 9.65 6.35
C CYS A 207 1.34 10.10 5.15
N VAL A 208 1.93 10.28 3.98
CA VAL A 208 1.14 10.70 2.80
C VAL A 208 0.37 9.55 2.16
N HIS A 209 0.83 8.31 2.31
CA HIS A 209 0.06 7.13 1.92
C HIS A 209 -1.18 6.97 2.84
N ALA A 210 -0.99 7.04 4.16
CA ALA A 210 -2.09 7.02 5.11
C ALA A 210 -3.09 8.16 4.88
N MET A 211 -2.60 9.37 4.59
CA MET A 211 -3.43 10.52 4.22
C MET A 211 -4.22 10.23 2.93
N HIS A 212 -3.58 9.68 1.90
CA HIS A 212 -4.25 9.33 0.65
C HIS A 212 -5.40 8.35 0.86
N ASN A 213 -5.13 7.25 1.57
CA ASN A 213 -6.13 6.24 1.86
C ASN A 213 -7.25 6.79 2.74
N PHE A 214 -6.91 7.61 3.74
CA PHE A 214 -7.92 8.26 4.59
C PHE A 214 -8.83 9.19 3.79
N LEU A 215 -8.28 10.00 2.88
CA LEU A 215 -9.07 10.84 1.99
C LEU A 215 -10.02 10.01 1.11
N SER A 216 -9.54 8.91 0.52
CA SER A 216 -10.37 8.01 -0.29
C SER A 216 -11.51 7.42 0.52
N VAL A 217 -11.23 6.90 1.73
CA VAL A 217 -12.25 6.31 2.63
C VAL A 217 -13.27 7.35 3.07
N ILE A 218 -12.83 8.53 3.49
CA ILE A 218 -13.74 9.61 3.94
C ILE A 218 -14.61 10.11 2.80
N ILE A 219 -14.06 10.32 1.62
CA ILE A 219 -14.83 10.75 0.45
C ILE A 219 -15.90 9.70 0.12
N TYR A 220 -15.54 8.42 0.10
CA TYR A 220 -16.49 7.33 -0.13
C TYR A 220 -17.64 7.33 0.90
N ILE A 221 -17.32 7.43 2.19
CA ILE A 221 -18.33 7.43 3.26
C ILE A 221 -19.23 8.69 3.18
N LEU A 222 -18.65 9.88 2.95
CA LEU A 222 -19.41 11.13 2.92
C LEU A 222 -20.31 11.24 1.69
N LEU A 223 -19.95 10.61 0.59
CA LEU A 223 -20.77 10.56 -0.63
C LEU A 223 -21.78 9.41 -0.61
N GLY A 224 -21.93 8.72 0.53
CA GLY A 224 -22.93 7.67 0.72
C GLY A 224 -22.74 6.46 -0.18
N GLY A 225 -21.53 6.17 -0.58
CA GLY A 225 -21.24 5.06 -1.49
C GLY A 225 -21.66 5.30 -2.96
N VAL A 226 -21.93 6.52 -3.35
CA VAL A 226 -22.52 6.88 -4.68
C VAL A 226 -21.45 7.08 -5.77
N LEU A 227 -20.15 6.90 -5.48
CA LEU A 227 -19.07 7.05 -6.48
C LEU A 227 -18.64 5.71 -7.06
#